data_46f892f459c380a101702d6af9fcefd1
#
_entry.id   46f892f459c380a101702d6af9fcefd1
#
_cell.length_a   1.000
_cell.length_b   1.000
_cell.length_c   1.000
_cell.angle_alpha   90.00
_cell.angle_beta   90.00
_cell.angle_gamma   90.00
#
_symmetry.space_group_name_H-M   'P 1'
#
loop_
_entity.id
_entity.type
_entity.pdbx_description
1 polymer ?
#
loop_
_entity_poly.entity_id
_entity_poly.type
_entity_poly.pdbx_seq_one_letter_code
_entity_poly.pdbx_strand_id
1 'polypeptide(L)'
;GILDLNKAKVAWIQEQFVVEQLEAEIQNQKTALQALNGNQPLGLDNLQFNIPFQIQTVADLWNEKLAKDPKLLELKAYEAAAQQNVQLEKNKLLPDLSLGYNYQGVNGNNYSGVYGGLTIPLWNSKNKVKAAQANYEYQQSNTQVVQQMLYAKLQQEYNQYQLLLDKYTEYQDTMETLNSEELLFKAYNLGEYSFLEYYMEVQFYRDATDRMLQMEKQLQLLQAQLLIHQL
;
A
#
# COMPACT_ATOMS: atom_id res chain seq x y z
N GLY A 1 16.91 34.08 37.10
CA GLY A 1 15.91 34.72 37.99
C GLY A 1 14.60 33.94 38.04
N ILE A 2 13.61 34.43 38.77
CA ILE A 2 12.32 33.74 38.95
C ILE A 2 11.57 33.53 37.61
N LEU A 3 11.74 34.44 36.67
CA LEU A 3 11.12 34.35 35.32
C LEU A 3 11.75 33.21 34.52
N ASP A 4 13.05 32.96 34.65
CA ASP A 4 13.72 31.86 33.93
C ASP A 4 13.31 30.52 34.51
N LEU A 5 13.15 30.44 35.83
CA LEU A 5 12.62 29.25 36.51
C LEU A 5 11.19 28.95 36.06
N ASN A 6 10.32 29.96 35.92
CA ASN A 6 8.95 29.78 35.45
C ASN A 6 8.90 29.31 33.99
N LYS A 7 9.74 29.88 33.12
CA LYS A 7 9.87 29.41 31.71
C LYS A 7 10.34 27.97 31.66
N ALA A 8 11.36 27.59 32.42
CA ALA A 8 11.85 26.23 32.49
C ALA A 8 10.76 25.22 32.94
N LYS A 9 9.95 25.59 33.94
CA LYS A 9 8.83 24.77 34.41
C LYS A 9 7.76 24.59 33.34
N VAL A 10 7.40 25.66 32.64
CA VAL A 10 6.41 25.56 31.54
C VAL A 10 6.95 24.69 30.43
N ALA A 11 8.20 24.88 30.02
CA ALA A 11 8.84 24.06 29.01
C ALA A 11 8.86 22.56 29.39
N TRP A 12 9.25 22.28 30.67
CA TRP A 12 9.23 20.89 31.16
C TRP A 12 7.84 20.25 31.13
N ILE A 13 6.78 20.97 31.51
CA ILE A 13 5.41 20.45 31.43
C ILE A 13 5.00 20.20 29.97
N GLN A 14 5.40 21.06 29.04
CA GLN A 14 5.13 20.89 27.61
C GLN A 14 5.81 19.64 27.06
N GLU A 15 7.10 19.44 27.35
CA GLU A 15 7.85 18.26 26.95
C GLU A 15 7.28 16.98 27.56
N GLN A 16 6.93 17.00 28.85
CA GLN A 16 6.28 15.86 29.50
C GLN A 16 4.97 15.48 28.78
N PHE A 17 4.15 16.46 28.42
CA PHE A 17 2.90 16.22 27.71
C PHE A 17 3.16 15.59 26.32
N VAL A 18 4.18 16.03 25.58
CA VAL A 18 4.57 15.45 24.29
C VAL A 18 5.00 13.99 24.48
N VAL A 19 5.81 13.68 25.50
CA VAL A 19 6.22 12.30 25.80
C VAL A 19 4.99 11.41 26.10
N GLU A 20 4.09 11.87 26.97
CA GLU A 20 2.86 11.12 27.32
C GLU A 20 1.97 10.88 26.09
N GLN A 21 1.87 11.85 25.16
CA GLN A 21 1.15 11.68 23.90
C GLN A 21 1.81 10.64 23.00
N LEU A 22 3.13 10.66 22.86
CA LEU A 22 3.87 9.68 22.05
C LEU A 22 3.76 8.26 22.64
N GLU A 23 3.82 8.12 23.97
CA GLU A 23 3.60 6.85 24.63
C GLU A 23 2.19 6.29 24.37
N ALA A 24 1.18 7.15 24.45
CA ALA A 24 -0.20 6.77 24.13
C ALA A 24 -0.34 6.38 22.64
N GLU A 25 0.30 7.11 21.72
CA GLU A 25 0.31 6.76 20.29
C GLU A 25 0.98 5.40 20.04
N ILE A 26 2.14 5.14 20.65
CA ILE A 26 2.83 3.84 20.57
C ILE A 26 1.90 2.72 21.05
N GLN A 27 1.21 2.90 22.18
CA GLN A 27 0.29 1.91 22.70
C GLN A 27 -0.91 1.66 21.77
N ASN A 28 -1.45 2.72 21.15
CA ASN A 28 -2.51 2.61 20.17
C ASN A 28 -2.05 1.84 18.92
N GLN A 29 -0.85 2.11 18.41
CA GLN A 29 -0.27 1.40 17.27
C GLN A 29 0.00 -0.08 17.59
N LYS A 30 0.51 -0.39 18.79
CA LYS A 30 0.68 -1.76 19.27
C LYS A 30 -0.66 -2.50 19.31
N THR A 31 -1.71 -1.86 19.80
CA THR A 31 -3.06 -2.42 19.85
C THR A 31 -3.61 -2.68 18.44
N ALA A 32 -3.40 -1.76 17.51
CA ALA A 32 -3.81 -1.93 16.11
C ALA A 32 -3.08 -3.10 15.43
N LEU A 33 -1.77 -3.21 15.63
CA LEU A 33 -0.98 -4.35 15.14
C LEU A 33 -1.43 -5.69 15.75
N GLN A 34 -1.71 -5.69 17.05
CA GLN A 34 -2.23 -6.87 17.75
C GLN A 34 -3.59 -7.31 17.18
N ALA A 35 -4.48 -6.36 16.88
CA ALA A 35 -5.78 -6.66 16.25
C ALA A 35 -5.59 -7.31 14.86
N LEU A 36 -4.63 -6.84 14.05
CA LEU A 36 -4.28 -7.44 12.77
C LEU A 36 -3.67 -8.84 12.90
N ASN A 37 -3.02 -9.13 14.02
CA ASN A 37 -2.45 -10.46 14.36
C ASN A 37 -3.45 -11.38 15.07
N GLY A 38 -4.74 -11.20 14.87
CA GLY A 38 -5.77 -12.04 15.51
C GLY A 38 -5.82 -11.91 17.04
N ASN A 39 -5.51 -10.73 17.58
CA ASN A 39 -5.40 -10.43 19.02
C ASN A 39 -4.30 -11.20 19.77
N GLN A 40 -3.35 -11.80 19.05
CA GLN A 40 -2.19 -12.43 19.69
C GLN A 40 -1.17 -11.35 20.05
N PRO A 41 -0.53 -11.45 21.24
CA PRO A 41 0.48 -10.50 21.65
C PRO A 41 1.69 -10.52 20.69
N LEU A 42 2.18 -9.35 20.34
CA LEU A 42 3.37 -9.17 19.51
C LEU A 42 4.55 -8.81 20.43
N GLY A 43 5.64 -9.55 20.35
CA GLY A 43 6.90 -9.24 21.04
C GLY A 43 7.64 -8.11 20.33
N LEU A 44 7.21 -6.86 20.57
CA LEU A 44 7.74 -5.67 19.91
C LEU A 44 8.81 -4.93 20.76
N ASP A 45 9.37 -5.60 21.74
CA ASP A 45 10.20 -4.93 22.77
C ASP A 45 11.61 -4.53 22.30
N ASN A 46 12.06 -5.04 21.14
CA ASN A 46 13.41 -4.78 20.61
C ASN A 46 13.42 -4.56 19.09
N LEU A 47 12.47 -3.80 18.57
CA LEU A 47 12.45 -3.47 17.15
C LEU A 47 13.56 -2.45 16.84
N GLN A 48 14.66 -2.91 16.28
CA GLN A 48 15.63 -2.06 15.60
C GLN A 48 15.21 -1.96 14.11
N PHE A 49 14.90 -0.76 13.66
CA PHE A 49 14.70 -0.47 12.25
C PHE A 49 16.06 -0.44 11.56
N ASN A 50 16.53 -1.61 11.14
CA ASN A 50 17.75 -1.76 10.34
C ASN A 50 17.40 -2.14 8.88
N ILE A 51 16.33 -1.61 8.33
CA ILE A 51 15.98 -1.84 6.94
C ILE A 51 16.78 -0.84 6.10
N PRO A 52 17.73 -1.29 5.28
CA PRO A 52 18.48 -0.39 4.42
C PRO A 52 17.52 0.29 3.43
N PHE A 53 17.66 1.59 3.25
CA PHE A 53 16.91 2.36 2.26
C PHE A 53 17.43 2.07 0.84
N GLN A 54 17.26 0.82 0.41
CA GLN A 54 17.64 0.38 -0.94
C GLN A 54 16.41 -0.15 -1.65
N ILE A 55 16.06 0.48 -2.75
CA ILE A 55 14.94 0.10 -3.60
C ILE A 55 15.47 -0.14 -5.02
N GLN A 56 14.92 -1.14 -5.67
CA GLN A 56 15.17 -1.45 -7.08
C GLN A 56 14.75 -0.27 -7.98
N THR A 57 15.10 -0.36 -9.26
CA THR A 57 14.67 0.67 -10.23
C THR A 57 13.15 0.67 -10.42
N VAL A 58 12.59 1.81 -10.85
CA VAL A 58 11.15 1.91 -11.17
C VAL A 58 10.72 0.83 -12.15
N ALA A 59 11.58 0.50 -13.12
CA ALA A 59 11.27 -0.52 -14.12
C ALA A 59 11.16 -1.92 -13.49
N ASP A 60 12.06 -2.27 -12.58
CA ASP A 60 12.05 -3.57 -11.90
C ASP A 60 10.83 -3.68 -10.98
N LEU A 61 10.55 -2.63 -10.18
CA LEU A 61 9.37 -2.56 -9.32
C LEU A 61 8.07 -2.69 -10.13
N TRP A 62 8.01 -2.05 -11.30
CA TRP A 62 6.83 -2.14 -12.16
C TRP A 62 6.65 -3.55 -12.73
N ASN A 63 7.72 -4.20 -13.18
CA ASN A 63 7.67 -5.56 -13.68
C ASN A 63 7.20 -6.54 -12.60
N GLU A 64 7.70 -6.40 -11.38
CA GLU A 64 7.22 -7.22 -10.25
C GLU A 64 5.75 -6.94 -9.93
N LYS A 65 5.35 -5.67 -9.91
CA LYS A 65 3.96 -5.27 -9.67
C LYS A 65 3.02 -5.83 -10.75
N LEU A 66 3.40 -5.81 -12.02
CA LEU A 66 2.64 -6.42 -13.11
C LEU A 66 2.42 -7.92 -12.94
N ALA A 67 3.37 -8.61 -12.28
CA ALA A 67 3.32 -10.04 -12.07
C ALA A 67 2.57 -10.46 -10.80
N LYS A 68 2.62 -9.63 -9.74
CA LYS A 68 2.16 -10.03 -8.40
C LYS A 68 0.99 -9.20 -7.86
N ASP A 69 0.79 -7.97 -8.33
CA ASP A 69 -0.23 -7.08 -7.77
C ASP A 69 -1.64 -7.66 -7.98
N PRO A 70 -2.40 -7.93 -6.90
CA PRO A 70 -3.71 -8.57 -6.98
C PRO A 70 -4.70 -7.78 -7.85
N LYS A 71 -4.62 -6.44 -7.85
CA LYS A 71 -5.50 -5.58 -8.65
C LYS A 71 -5.24 -5.73 -10.14
N LEU A 72 -3.97 -5.84 -10.52
CA LEU A 72 -3.59 -6.05 -11.92
C LEU A 72 -3.93 -7.46 -12.40
N LEU A 73 -3.78 -8.45 -11.53
CA LEU A 73 -4.19 -9.83 -11.82
C LEU A 73 -5.72 -9.94 -11.96
N GLU A 74 -6.47 -9.28 -11.09
CA GLU A 74 -7.94 -9.19 -11.18
C GLU A 74 -8.38 -8.59 -12.53
N LEU A 75 -7.80 -7.47 -12.94
CA LEU A 75 -8.13 -6.84 -14.23
C LEU A 75 -7.86 -7.76 -15.43
N LYS A 76 -6.73 -8.45 -15.42
CA LYS A 76 -6.40 -9.45 -16.45
C LYS A 76 -7.41 -10.59 -16.47
N ALA A 77 -7.87 -11.04 -15.29
CA ALA A 77 -8.89 -12.08 -15.19
C ALA A 77 -10.25 -11.62 -15.75
N TYR A 78 -10.68 -10.37 -15.47
CA TYR A 78 -11.89 -9.80 -16.07
C TYR A 78 -11.78 -9.66 -17.58
N GLU A 79 -10.65 -9.24 -18.11
CA GLU A 79 -10.40 -9.16 -19.54
C GLU A 79 -10.50 -10.55 -20.20
N ALA A 80 -9.84 -11.56 -19.61
CA ALA A 80 -9.90 -12.94 -20.07
C ALA A 80 -11.33 -13.51 -20.03
N ALA A 81 -12.08 -13.25 -18.96
CA ALA A 81 -13.48 -13.65 -18.84
C ALA A 81 -14.36 -12.98 -19.90
N ALA A 82 -14.17 -11.69 -20.16
CA ALA A 82 -14.89 -10.98 -21.22
C ALA A 82 -14.56 -11.54 -22.60
N GLN A 83 -13.32 -11.90 -22.88
CA GLN A 83 -12.88 -12.54 -24.12
C GLN A 83 -13.55 -13.92 -24.30
N GLN A 84 -13.59 -14.73 -23.23
CA GLN A 84 -14.29 -16.02 -23.26
C GLN A 84 -15.79 -15.85 -23.49
N ASN A 85 -16.40 -14.80 -22.93
CA ASN A 85 -17.80 -14.50 -23.16
C ASN A 85 -18.10 -14.18 -24.64
N VAL A 86 -17.19 -13.50 -25.34
CA VAL A 86 -17.30 -13.30 -26.80
C VAL A 86 -17.33 -14.65 -27.52
N GLN A 87 -16.48 -15.60 -27.16
CA GLN A 87 -16.46 -16.93 -27.74
C GLN A 87 -17.74 -17.71 -27.42
N LEU A 88 -18.20 -17.61 -26.18
CA LEU A 88 -19.46 -18.22 -25.74
C LEU A 88 -20.66 -17.71 -26.60
N GLU A 89 -20.78 -16.40 -26.77
CA GLU A 89 -21.88 -15.82 -27.58
C GLU A 89 -21.75 -16.16 -29.07
N LYS A 90 -20.52 -16.32 -29.59
CA LYS A 90 -20.31 -16.86 -30.95
C LYS A 90 -20.77 -18.33 -31.07
N ASN A 91 -20.41 -19.16 -30.06
CA ASN A 91 -20.78 -20.59 -30.07
C ASN A 91 -22.30 -20.78 -29.94
N LYS A 92 -23.02 -19.91 -29.23
CA LYS A 92 -24.49 -19.93 -29.16
C LYS A 92 -25.21 -19.61 -30.50
N LEU A 93 -24.45 -19.20 -31.52
CA LEU A 93 -24.99 -19.08 -32.88
C LEU A 93 -25.04 -20.43 -33.63
N LEU A 94 -24.32 -21.42 -33.14
CA LEU A 94 -24.32 -22.76 -33.72
C LEU A 94 -25.59 -23.51 -33.32
N PRO A 95 -26.06 -24.47 -34.17
CA PRO A 95 -27.16 -25.31 -33.79
C PRO A 95 -26.86 -26.19 -32.57
N ASP A 96 -27.80 -26.28 -31.64
CA ASP A 96 -27.71 -27.15 -30.49
C ASP A 96 -28.25 -28.55 -30.82
N LEU A 97 -27.45 -29.57 -30.59
CA LEU A 97 -27.81 -30.97 -30.71
C LEU A 97 -28.12 -31.55 -29.32
N SER A 98 -29.31 -32.07 -29.14
CA SER A 98 -29.72 -32.79 -27.95
C SER A 98 -30.01 -34.26 -28.29
N LEU A 99 -29.39 -35.14 -27.49
CA LEU A 99 -29.67 -36.59 -27.51
C LEU A 99 -30.04 -37.02 -26.09
N GLY A 100 -31.08 -37.81 -25.97
CA GLY A 100 -31.50 -38.28 -24.67
C GLY A 100 -32.23 -39.62 -24.73
N TYR A 101 -32.30 -40.26 -23.61
CA TYR A 101 -33.07 -41.46 -23.37
C TYR A 101 -34.18 -41.15 -22.37
N ASN A 102 -35.41 -41.45 -22.76
CA ASN A 102 -36.56 -41.29 -21.87
C ASN A 102 -37.03 -42.65 -21.40
N TYR A 103 -37.24 -42.76 -20.10
CA TYR A 103 -37.84 -43.94 -19.47
C TYR A 103 -39.00 -43.50 -18.59
N GLN A 104 -40.19 -44.02 -18.86
CA GLN A 104 -41.39 -43.70 -18.11
C GLN A 104 -42.15 -44.97 -17.74
N GLY A 105 -42.38 -45.19 -16.45
CA GLY A 105 -43.24 -46.25 -15.96
C GLY A 105 -44.63 -45.72 -15.61
N VAL A 106 -45.70 -46.25 -16.24
CA VAL A 106 -47.10 -45.89 -15.99
C VAL A 106 -47.93 -47.17 -15.83
N ASN A 107 -48.60 -47.33 -14.70
CA ASN A 107 -49.52 -48.46 -14.41
C ASN A 107 -48.94 -49.84 -14.72
N GLY A 108 -47.68 -50.10 -14.35
CA GLY A 108 -47.02 -51.39 -14.56
C GLY A 108 -46.42 -51.61 -15.95
N ASN A 109 -46.61 -50.68 -16.90
CA ASN A 109 -46.01 -50.71 -18.23
C ASN A 109 -44.84 -49.77 -18.29
N ASN A 110 -43.72 -50.23 -18.88
CA ASN A 110 -42.50 -49.46 -19.04
C ASN A 110 -42.39 -48.98 -20.50
N TYR A 111 -42.30 -47.66 -20.65
CA TYR A 111 -42.07 -47.05 -21.97
C TYR A 111 -40.63 -46.50 -21.97
N SER A 112 -39.86 -46.89 -22.97
CA SER A 112 -38.51 -46.41 -23.14
C SER A 112 -38.30 -45.95 -24.60
N GLY A 113 -37.56 -44.88 -24.78
CA GLY A 113 -37.27 -44.36 -26.11
C GLY A 113 -36.03 -43.46 -26.13
N VAL A 114 -35.40 -43.39 -27.29
CA VAL A 114 -34.31 -42.44 -27.56
C VAL A 114 -34.90 -41.27 -28.33
N TYR A 115 -34.57 -40.06 -27.93
CA TYR A 115 -34.95 -38.88 -28.68
C TYR A 115 -33.72 -38.09 -29.14
N GLY A 116 -33.80 -37.45 -30.27
CA GLY A 116 -32.82 -36.48 -30.79
C GLY A 116 -33.52 -35.18 -31.17
N GLY A 117 -32.89 -34.08 -30.86
CA GLY A 117 -33.38 -32.75 -31.19
C GLY A 117 -32.27 -31.87 -31.79
N LEU A 118 -32.67 -30.97 -32.69
CA LEU A 118 -31.82 -29.93 -33.25
C LEU A 118 -32.49 -28.57 -33.02
N THR A 119 -31.85 -27.70 -32.28
CA THR A 119 -32.31 -26.32 -32.03
C THR A 119 -31.47 -25.35 -32.83
N ILE A 120 -32.12 -24.61 -33.76
CA ILE A 120 -31.43 -23.60 -34.59
C ILE A 120 -31.82 -22.22 -34.09
N PRO A 121 -30.85 -21.42 -33.57
CA PRO A 121 -31.10 -20.06 -33.06
C PRO A 121 -31.23 -19.08 -34.23
N LEU A 122 -32.46 -18.74 -34.67
CA LEU A 122 -32.66 -17.85 -35.81
C LEU A 122 -32.57 -16.35 -35.47
N TRP A 123 -33.05 -15.92 -34.28
CA TRP A 123 -33.14 -14.50 -33.91
C TRP A 123 -32.66 -14.16 -32.53
N ASN A 124 -32.50 -15.12 -31.63
CA ASN A 124 -32.26 -14.91 -30.21
C ASN A 124 -30.86 -14.32 -29.91
N SER A 125 -29.94 -14.38 -30.86
CA SER A 125 -28.54 -14.00 -30.69
C SER A 125 -28.15 -12.71 -31.43
N LYS A 126 -29.12 -11.99 -32.05
CA LYS A 126 -28.86 -10.75 -32.77
C LYS A 126 -28.29 -9.70 -31.79
N ASN A 127 -27.13 -9.16 -32.13
CA ASN A 127 -26.36 -8.17 -31.34
C ASN A 127 -25.73 -8.67 -30.03
N LYS A 128 -25.97 -9.90 -29.56
CA LYS A 128 -25.32 -10.39 -28.34
C LYS A 128 -23.78 -10.50 -28.49
N VAL A 129 -23.33 -10.97 -29.65
CA VAL A 129 -21.87 -11.01 -29.96
C VAL A 129 -21.29 -9.61 -30.02
N LYS A 130 -22.00 -8.63 -30.60
CA LYS A 130 -21.54 -7.24 -30.64
C LYS A 130 -21.46 -6.64 -29.22
N ALA A 131 -22.45 -6.91 -28.39
CA ALA A 131 -22.44 -6.44 -26.97
C ALA A 131 -21.32 -7.09 -26.19
N ALA A 132 -21.07 -8.39 -26.36
CA ALA A 132 -19.95 -9.07 -25.72
C ALA A 132 -18.60 -8.52 -26.21
N GLN A 133 -18.48 -8.25 -27.51
CA GLN A 133 -17.29 -7.63 -28.09
C GLN A 133 -17.02 -6.22 -27.52
N ALA A 134 -18.05 -5.39 -27.45
CA ALA A 134 -17.94 -4.04 -26.87
C ALA A 134 -17.58 -4.10 -25.37
N ASN A 135 -18.09 -5.08 -24.62
CA ASN A 135 -17.69 -5.29 -23.23
C ASN A 135 -16.23 -5.74 -23.12
N TYR A 136 -15.75 -6.61 -23.99
CA TYR A 136 -14.33 -7.00 -24.03
C TYR A 136 -13.42 -5.79 -24.30
N GLU A 137 -13.75 -4.97 -25.31
CA GLU A 137 -13.01 -3.74 -25.64
C GLU A 137 -13.02 -2.74 -24.48
N TYR A 138 -14.15 -2.63 -23.77
CA TYR A 138 -14.23 -1.82 -22.54
C TYR A 138 -13.29 -2.35 -21.46
N GLN A 139 -13.29 -3.65 -21.17
CA GLN A 139 -12.40 -4.23 -20.16
C GLN A 139 -10.92 -4.05 -20.53
N GLN A 140 -10.57 -4.24 -21.79
CA GLN A 140 -9.21 -4.01 -22.30
C GLN A 140 -8.77 -2.55 -22.12
N SER A 141 -9.63 -1.60 -22.51
CA SER A 141 -9.35 -0.18 -22.31
C SER A 141 -9.25 0.20 -20.83
N ASN A 142 -10.13 -0.35 -20.00
CA ASN A 142 -10.10 -0.13 -18.55
C ASN A 142 -8.80 -0.67 -17.94
N THR A 143 -8.36 -1.87 -18.33
CA THR A 143 -7.07 -2.43 -17.89
C THR A 143 -5.91 -1.50 -18.24
N GLN A 144 -5.86 -1.00 -19.47
CA GLN A 144 -4.79 -0.08 -19.90
C GLN A 144 -4.80 1.22 -19.12
N VAL A 145 -5.96 1.83 -18.90
CA VAL A 145 -6.08 3.08 -18.13
C VAL A 145 -5.61 2.87 -16.69
N VAL A 146 -6.06 1.80 -16.02
CA VAL A 146 -5.66 1.52 -14.65
C VAL A 146 -4.16 1.21 -14.56
N GLN A 147 -3.59 0.47 -15.52
CA GLN A 147 -2.14 0.24 -15.57
C GLN A 147 -1.36 1.54 -15.70
N GLN A 148 -1.77 2.45 -16.58
CA GLN A 148 -1.13 3.76 -16.74
C GLN A 148 -1.20 4.59 -15.46
N MET A 149 -2.36 4.61 -14.79
CA MET A 149 -2.55 5.33 -13.52
C MET A 149 -1.66 4.76 -12.41
N LEU A 150 -1.60 3.42 -12.28
CA LEU A 150 -0.76 2.77 -11.28
C LEU A 150 0.74 2.96 -11.55
N TYR A 151 1.14 2.95 -12.81
CA TYR A 151 2.53 3.25 -13.19
C TYR A 151 2.91 4.71 -12.86
N ALA A 152 2.04 5.66 -13.21
CA ALA A 152 2.27 7.07 -12.89
C ALA A 152 2.35 7.31 -11.37
N LYS A 153 1.48 6.63 -10.60
CA LYS A 153 1.52 6.68 -9.13
C LYS A 153 2.82 6.10 -8.59
N LEU A 154 3.24 4.92 -9.06
CA LEU A 154 4.50 4.30 -8.68
C LEU A 154 5.69 5.23 -8.96
N GLN A 155 5.71 5.88 -10.12
CA GLN A 155 6.76 6.81 -10.50
C GLN A 155 6.80 8.06 -9.59
N GLN A 156 5.62 8.60 -9.22
CA GLN A 156 5.53 9.72 -8.28
C GLN A 156 6.04 9.33 -6.89
N GLU A 157 5.61 8.18 -6.36
CA GLU A 157 6.06 7.67 -5.05
C GLU A 157 7.57 7.40 -5.05
N TYR A 158 8.10 6.83 -6.13
CA TYR A 158 9.52 6.59 -6.28
C TYR A 158 10.35 7.90 -6.32
N ASN A 159 9.91 8.87 -7.11
CA ASN A 159 10.59 10.18 -7.18
C ASN A 159 10.59 10.90 -5.82
N GLN A 160 9.46 10.80 -5.10
CA GLN A 160 9.35 11.36 -3.75
C GLN A 160 10.28 10.63 -2.77
N TYR A 161 10.37 9.30 -2.87
CA TYR A 161 11.29 8.50 -2.07
C TYR A 161 12.75 8.89 -2.32
N GLN A 162 13.17 9.00 -3.57
CA GLN A 162 14.55 9.39 -3.91
C GLN A 162 14.90 10.78 -3.38
N LEU A 163 14.02 11.77 -3.60
CA LEU A 163 14.23 13.11 -3.09
C LEU A 163 14.36 13.13 -1.55
N LEU A 164 13.50 12.38 -0.87
CA LEU A 164 13.50 12.33 0.59
C LEU A 164 14.73 11.59 1.12
N LEU A 165 15.17 10.52 0.45
CA LEU A 165 16.37 9.77 0.79
C LEU A 165 17.63 10.64 0.69
N ASP A 166 17.78 11.37 -0.42
CA ASP A 166 18.91 12.29 -0.61
C ASP A 166 18.95 13.34 0.50
N LYS A 167 17.78 13.91 0.84
CA LYS A 167 17.68 14.91 1.91
C LYS A 167 17.90 14.35 3.31
N TYR A 168 17.41 13.15 3.57
CA TYR A 168 17.64 12.47 4.85
C TYR A 168 19.13 12.17 5.04
N THR A 169 19.81 11.66 4.02
CA THR A 169 21.24 11.36 4.08
C THR A 169 22.07 12.63 4.32
N GLU A 170 21.78 13.70 3.55
CA GLU A 170 22.44 15.00 3.75
C GLU A 170 22.24 15.53 5.19
N TYR A 171 21.03 15.35 5.72
CA TYR A 171 20.67 15.80 7.06
C TYR A 171 21.37 14.99 8.15
N GLN A 172 21.38 13.66 8.00
CA GLN A 172 22.04 12.74 8.91
C GLN A 172 23.55 13.03 8.99
N ASP A 173 24.23 13.10 7.84
CA ASP A 173 25.66 13.40 7.76
C ASP A 173 26.00 14.75 8.44
N THR A 174 25.12 15.74 8.25
CA THR A 174 25.29 17.06 8.88
C THR A 174 25.14 16.97 10.40
N MET A 175 24.12 16.28 10.89
CA MET A 175 23.87 16.13 12.32
C MET A 175 24.96 15.32 13.04
N GLU A 176 25.50 14.27 12.39
CA GLU A 176 26.60 13.47 12.94
C GLU A 176 27.91 14.26 13.06
N THR A 177 28.16 15.18 12.11
CA THR A 177 29.39 15.99 12.12
C THR A 177 29.36 17.14 13.11
N LEU A 178 28.19 17.64 13.49
CA LEU A 178 28.06 18.85 14.30
C LEU A 178 28.31 18.68 15.81
N ASN A 179 28.31 17.47 16.37
CA ASN A 179 28.54 17.12 17.79
C ASN A 179 28.35 18.28 18.81
N SER A 180 27.22 18.97 18.69
CA SER A 180 27.05 20.31 19.28
C SER A 180 26.59 20.28 20.73
N GLU A 181 25.97 19.16 21.20
CA GLU A 181 25.46 19.13 22.58
C GLU A 181 26.53 19.22 23.65
N GLU A 182 27.66 18.51 23.49
CA GLU A 182 28.77 18.62 24.42
C GLU A 182 29.43 20.01 24.43
N LEU A 183 29.54 20.61 23.23
CA LEU A 183 30.12 21.96 23.10
C LEU A 183 29.20 23.00 23.71
N LEU A 184 27.91 22.92 23.53
CA LEU A 184 26.91 23.80 24.13
C LEU A 184 26.90 23.69 25.67
N PHE A 185 26.94 22.47 26.20
CA PHE A 185 26.99 22.25 27.64
C PHE A 185 28.30 22.79 28.25
N LYS A 186 29.41 22.62 27.55
CA LYS A 186 30.71 23.16 27.98
C LYS A 186 30.72 24.70 27.98
N ALA A 187 30.21 25.33 26.92
CA ALA A 187 30.09 26.78 26.81
C ALA A 187 29.20 27.39 27.91
N TYR A 188 28.08 26.71 28.19
CA TYR A 188 27.20 27.09 29.30
C TYR A 188 27.92 27.02 30.66
N ASN A 189 28.67 25.94 30.95
CA ASN A 189 29.40 25.77 32.19
C ASN A 189 30.56 26.78 32.34
N LEU A 190 31.12 27.26 31.24
CA LEU A 190 32.13 28.31 31.22
C LEU A 190 31.53 29.72 31.35
N GLY A 191 30.21 29.83 31.38
CA GLY A 191 29.50 31.11 31.49
C GLY A 191 29.46 31.92 30.18
N GLU A 192 29.80 31.30 29.04
CA GLU A 192 29.74 31.92 27.71
C GLU A 192 28.30 32.08 27.21
N TYR A 193 27.41 31.19 27.64
CA TYR A 193 25.98 31.25 27.38
C TYR A 193 25.21 31.48 28.70
N SER A 194 24.19 32.31 28.64
CA SER A 194 23.14 32.32 29.67
C SER A 194 22.29 31.05 29.58
N PHE A 195 21.54 30.71 30.65
CA PHE A 195 20.61 29.58 30.63
C PHE A 195 19.61 29.65 29.48
N LEU A 196 19.10 30.83 29.16
CA LEU A 196 18.11 31.00 28.09
C LEU A 196 18.72 30.73 26.70
N GLU A 197 19.94 31.25 26.45
CA GLU A 197 20.65 31.01 25.18
C GLU A 197 20.98 29.53 25.05
N TYR A 198 21.53 28.89 26.07
CA TYR A 198 21.77 27.45 26.09
C TYR A 198 20.49 26.65 25.80
N TYR A 199 19.37 26.98 26.46
CA TYR A 199 18.11 26.30 26.26
C TYR A 199 17.58 26.46 24.82
N MET A 200 17.66 27.64 24.24
CA MET A 200 17.24 27.88 22.84
C MET A 200 18.09 27.09 21.85
N GLU A 201 19.40 26.98 22.07
CA GLU A 201 20.25 26.17 21.20
C GLU A 201 19.94 24.67 21.33
N VAL A 202 19.74 24.18 22.55
CA VAL A 202 19.32 22.77 22.76
C VAL A 202 17.98 22.47 22.07
N GLN A 203 17.01 23.39 22.14
CA GLN A 203 15.74 23.24 21.45
C GLN A 203 15.92 23.19 19.92
N PHE A 204 16.81 24.03 19.36
CA PHE A 204 17.10 23.99 17.94
C PHE A 204 17.62 22.61 17.48
N TYR A 205 18.53 21.98 18.22
CA TYR A 205 19.04 20.64 17.89
C TYR A 205 18.02 19.54 18.11
N ARG A 206 17.15 19.66 19.11
CA ARG A 206 16.03 18.73 19.31
C ARG A 206 15.03 18.81 18.16
N ASP A 207 14.61 20.01 17.77
CA ASP A 207 13.72 20.21 16.62
C ASP A 207 14.35 19.65 15.33
N ALA A 208 15.66 19.79 15.17
CA ALA A 208 16.39 19.22 14.05
C ALA A 208 16.35 17.69 14.07
N THR A 209 16.61 17.08 15.24
CA THR A 209 16.53 15.61 15.42
C THR A 209 15.12 15.09 15.16
N ASP A 210 14.10 15.77 15.67
CA ASP A 210 12.69 15.39 15.44
C ASP A 210 12.31 15.41 13.94
N ARG A 211 12.80 16.42 13.21
CA ARG A 211 12.61 16.48 11.75
C ARG A 211 13.31 15.34 11.04
N MET A 212 14.51 14.97 11.45
CA MET A 212 15.23 13.82 10.90
C MET A 212 14.46 12.52 11.12
N LEU A 213 13.96 12.27 12.34
CA LEU A 213 13.14 11.11 12.66
C LEU A 213 11.81 11.08 11.87
N GLN A 214 11.20 12.24 11.63
CA GLN A 214 10.02 12.35 10.77
C GLN A 214 10.33 12.00 9.31
N MET A 215 11.49 12.43 8.78
CA MET A 215 11.95 12.04 7.45
C MET A 215 12.17 10.52 7.36
N GLU A 216 12.82 9.93 8.37
CA GLU A 216 13.02 8.49 8.46
C GLU A 216 11.69 7.73 8.44
N LYS A 217 10.74 8.13 9.29
CA LYS A 217 9.39 7.56 9.29
C LYS A 217 8.73 7.63 7.91
N GLN A 218 8.82 8.78 7.23
CA GLN A 218 8.26 8.95 5.89
C GLN A 218 8.95 8.06 4.86
N LEU A 219 10.27 7.90 4.93
CA LEU A 219 11.03 6.98 4.08
C LEU A 219 10.58 5.54 4.26
N GLN A 220 10.42 5.08 5.50
CA GLN A 220 9.94 3.72 5.80
C GLN A 220 8.53 3.50 5.23
N LEU A 221 7.64 4.48 5.38
CA LEU A 221 6.29 4.40 4.83
C LEU A 221 6.29 4.33 3.30
N LEU A 222 7.07 5.18 2.63
CA LEU A 222 7.19 5.18 1.18
C LEU A 222 7.82 3.88 0.67
N GLN A 223 8.85 3.37 1.35
CA GLN A 223 9.45 2.08 1.03
C GLN A 223 8.43 0.95 1.15
N ALA A 224 7.66 0.89 2.23
CA ALA A 224 6.62 -0.09 2.41
C ALA A 224 5.53 0.00 1.32
N GLN A 225 5.14 1.22 0.91
CA GLN A 225 4.17 1.42 -0.17
C GLN A 225 4.70 0.96 -1.53
N LEU A 226 5.98 1.23 -1.82
CA LEU A 226 6.63 0.81 -3.06
C LEU A 226 6.77 -0.71 -3.16
N LEU A 227 6.97 -1.39 -2.01
CA LEU A 227 7.20 -2.84 -1.92
C LEU A 227 5.93 -3.65 -1.55
N ILE A 228 4.77 -3.02 -1.39
CA ILE A 228 3.53 -3.68 -0.93
C ILE A 228 3.11 -4.89 -1.77
N HIS A 229 3.50 -4.92 -3.04
CA HIS A 229 3.22 -6.04 -3.95
C HIS A 229 4.12 -7.27 -3.72
N GLN A 230 5.11 -7.17 -2.83
CA GLN A 230 6.00 -8.27 -2.46
C GLN A 230 5.50 -9.06 -1.24
N LEU A 231 4.52 -8.52 -0.51
CA LEU A 231 3.85 -9.15 0.62
C LEU A 231 2.75 -10.10 0.15
#